data_87909630ad7d109bfc51d63e36068cbf
#
_entry.id   87909630ad7d109bfc51d63e36068cbf
#
_cell.length_a   1.000
_cell.length_b   1.000
_cell.length_c   1.000
_cell.angle_alpha   90.00
_cell.angle_beta   90.00
_cell.angle_gamma   90.00
#
_symmetry.space_group_name_H-M   'P 1'
#
loop_
_entity.id
_entity.type
_entity.pdbx_description
1 polymer ?
#
loop_
_entity_poly.entity_id
_entity_poly.type
_entity_poly.pdbx_seq_one_letter_code
_entity_poly.pdbx_strand_id
1 'polypeptide(L)'
;PDGGVDMYSEADASSPKLNDELIPNGTAIHVEGETTDEAGKVWVYAQLHGMFGFLEENYLKPATLAETVASELALYGSKDANYSITVNAKEDGSVCLYKGPGKKYGTVSGGCNIANGEKLYIDTEVDTGKDGIWGHTEAGDVSGWVNIAEATNTEESTVELVPETEKEAED
;
A
#
# COMPACT_ATOMS: atom_id res chain seq x y z
N PRO A 1 -17.29 -19.42 -4.79
CA PRO A 1 -17.49 -20.33 -3.68
C PRO A 1 -17.97 -19.59 -2.44
N ASP A 2 -18.68 -20.29 -1.60
CA ASP A 2 -19.20 -19.70 -0.36
C ASP A 2 -18.03 -19.48 0.62
N GLY A 3 -17.85 -18.25 1.02
CA GLY A 3 -16.88 -17.89 2.05
C GLY A 3 -15.48 -17.56 1.59
N GLY A 4 -15.05 -18.01 0.44
CA GLY A 4 -13.70 -17.71 -0.02
C GLY A 4 -13.07 -18.83 -0.84
N VAL A 5 -11.75 -18.74 -1.04
CA VAL A 5 -10.97 -19.68 -1.85
C VAL A 5 -9.71 -20.12 -1.12
N ASP A 6 -9.13 -21.22 -1.60
CA ASP A 6 -7.84 -21.71 -1.13
C ASP A 6 -6.73 -21.35 -2.12
N MET A 7 -5.54 -21.16 -1.60
CA MET A 7 -4.31 -21.00 -2.38
C MET A 7 -3.48 -22.27 -2.24
N TYR A 8 -2.95 -22.75 -3.34
CA TYR A 8 -2.23 -24.01 -3.41
C TYR A 8 -0.74 -23.83 -3.74
N SER A 9 0.06 -24.78 -3.34
CA SER A 9 1.52 -24.74 -3.62
C SER A 9 1.83 -24.98 -5.10
N GLU A 10 0.95 -25.68 -5.81
CA GLU A 10 1.09 -25.95 -7.25
C GLU A 10 -0.25 -25.71 -7.95
N ALA A 11 -0.23 -25.68 -9.26
CA ALA A 11 -1.43 -25.54 -10.08
C ALA A 11 -2.24 -26.84 -10.09
N ASP A 12 -2.62 -27.31 -8.91
CA ASP A 12 -3.29 -28.57 -8.68
C ASP A 12 -4.01 -28.54 -7.34
N ALA A 13 -5.31 -28.76 -7.35
CA ALA A 13 -6.13 -28.77 -6.14
C ALA A 13 -5.81 -29.90 -5.16
N SER A 14 -5.02 -30.90 -5.58
CA SER A 14 -4.56 -31.95 -4.70
C SER A 14 -3.23 -31.60 -4.02
N SER A 15 -2.57 -30.51 -4.44
CA SER A 15 -1.34 -30.05 -3.81
C SER A 15 -1.64 -29.41 -2.45
N PRO A 16 -0.62 -29.23 -1.60
CA PRO A 16 -0.83 -28.62 -0.28
C PRO A 16 -1.42 -27.20 -0.37
N LYS A 17 -2.34 -26.92 0.53
CA LYS A 17 -2.88 -25.56 0.72
C LYS A 17 -1.88 -24.73 1.49
N LEU A 18 -1.76 -23.48 1.12
CA LEU A 18 -0.85 -22.52 1.77
C LEU A 18 -1.53 -21.72 2.86
N ASN A 19 -2.85 -21.64 2.82
CA ASN A 19 -3.64 -20.87 3.80
C ASN A 19 -4.34 -21.82 4.76
N ASP A 20 -4.39 -21.45 6.04
CA ASP A 20 -5.12 -22.19 7.06
C ASP A 20 -6.61 -21.93 7.01
N GLU A 21 -6.99 -20.71 6.67
CA GLU A 21 -8.37 -20.30 6.53
C GLU A 21 -8.61 -19.83 5.11
N LEU A 22 -9.85 -19.97 4.63
CA LEU A 22 -10.21 -19.52 3.28
C LEU A 22 -9.87 -18.04 3.10
N ILE A 23 -9.33 -17.71 1.95
CA ILE A 23 -9.12 -16.32 1.55
C ILE A 23 -10.49 -15.73 1.26
N PRO A 24 -10.94 -14.73 2.05
CA PRO A 24 -12.30 -14.21 1.92
C PRO A 24 -12.60 -13.61 0.55
N ASN A 25 -13.86 -13.71 0.14
CA ASN A 25 -14.31 -13.02 -1.06
C ASN A 25 -14.08 -11.51 -0.92
N GLY A 26 -13.66 -10.89 -2.00
CA GLY A 26 -13.35 -9.45 -2.02
C GLY A 26 -11.89 -9.13 -1.67
N THR A 27 -11.09 -10.13 -1.30
CA THR A 27 -9.67 -9.92 -1.08
C THR A 27 -8.98 -9.62 -2.41
N ALA A 28 -8.20 -8.56 -2.46
CA ALA A 28 -7.38 -8.25 -3.63
C ALA A 28 -6.07 -9.03 -3.57
N ILE A 29 -5.71 -9.64 -4.69
CA ILE A 29 -4.46 -10.38 -4.82
C ILE A 29 -3.67 -9.83 -6.01
N HIS A 30 -2.36 -9.98 -5.96
CA HIS A 30 -1.50 -9.58 -7.07
C HIS A 30 -1.17 -10.80 -7.91
N VAL A 31 -1.58 -10.77 -9.18
CA VAL A 31 -1.34 -11.87 -10.12
C VAL A 31 -0.02 -11.66 -10.83
N GLU A 32 0.86 -12.66 -10.73
CA GLU A 32 2.18 -12.65 -11.37
C GLU A 32 2.19 -13.36 -12.71
N GLY A 33 1.30 -14.33 -12.91
CA GLY A 33 1.25 -15.10 -14.13
C GLY A 33 0.14 -16.12 -14.16
N GLU A 34 0.02 -16.81 -15.27
CA GLU A 34 -0.99 -17.84 -15.50
C GLU A 34 -0.35 -19.12 -16.02
N THR A 35 -0.98 -20.24 -15.71
CA THR A 35 -0.64 -21.54 -16.29
C THR A 35 -1.91 -22.36 -16.48
N THR A 36 -1.85 -23.34 -17.37
CA THR A 36 -2.99 -24.23 -17.64
C THR A 36 -2.56 -25.65 -17.29
N ASP A 37 -3.37 -26.36 -16.51
CA ASP A 37 -3.10 -27.74 -16.16
C ASP A 37 -3.45 -28.72 -17.30
N GLU A 38 -3.18 -30.01 -17.08
CA GLU A 38 -3.43 -31.04 -18.09
C GLU A 38 -4.93 -31.20 -18.43
N ALA A 39 -5.80 -30.80 -17.52
CA ALA A 39 -7.25 -30.84 -17.72
C ALA A 39 -7.77 -29.59 -18.45
N GLY A 40 -6.91 -28.64 -18.76
CA GLY A 40 -7.28 -27.40 -19.42
C GLY A 40 -7.80 -26.33 -18.48
N LYS A 41 -7.66 -26.51 -17.16
CA LYS A 41 -8.06 -25.50 -16.17
C LYS A 41 -6.96 -24.45 -16.05
N VAL A 42 -7.37 -23.19 -16.00
CA VAL A 42 -6.42 -22.07 -15.85
C VAL A 42 -6.20 -21.79 -14.37
N TRP A 43 -4.95 -21.65 -14.02
CA TRP A 43 -4.50 -21.28 -12.69
C TRP A 43 -3.70 -19.99 -12.75
N VAL A 44 -3.86 -19.13 -11.75
CA VAL A 44 -3.02 -17.94 -11.63
C VAL A 44 -1.99 -18.14 -10.54
N TYR A 45 -0.77 -17.71 -10.82
CA TYR A 45 0.29 -17.62 -9.82
C TYR A 45 0.19 -16.23 -9.19
N ALA A 46 0.00 -16.17 -7.90
CA ALA A 46 -0.33 -14.93 -7.23
C ALA A 46 0.39 -14.77 -5.91
N GLN A 47 0.48 -13.53 -5.49
CA GLN A 47 1.02 -13.15 -4.19
C GLN A 47 -0.09 -12.59 -3.32
N LEU A 48 -0.13 -13.04 -2.07
CA LEU A 48 -1.02 -12.52 -1.05
C LEU A 48 -0.31 -12.59 0.32
N HIS A 49 -0.15 -11.44 0.98
CA HIS A 49 0.45 -11.35 2.31
C HIS A 49 1.81 -12.07 2.44
N GLY A 50 2.62 -12.00 1.40
CA GLY A 50 3.90 -12.68 1.39
C GLY A 50 3.85 -14.16 1.02
N MET A 51 2.65 -14.73 0.84
CA MET A 51 2.49 -16.07 0.29
C MET A 51 2.49 -16.00 -1.23
N PHE A 52 3.16 -16.97 -1.85
CA PHE A 52 3.15 -17.12 -3.30
C PHE A 52 2.57 -18.48 -3.61
N GLY A 53 1.57 -18.52 -4.44
CA GLY A 53 0.92 -19.79 -4.76
C GLY A 53 -0.08 -19.67 -5.90
N PHE A 54 -0.87 -20.71 -6.07
CA PHE A 54 -1.78 -20.84 -7.19
C PHE A 54 -3.23 -20.82 -6.75
N LEU A 55 -4.06 -20.12 -7.52
CA LEU A 55 -5.51 -20.08 -7.36
C LEU A 55 -6.17 -20.41 -8.69
N GLU A 56 -7.36 -21.00 -8.64
CA GLU A 56 -8.13 -21.23 -9.85
C GLU A 56 -8.65 -19.91 -10.40
N GLU A 57 -8.35 -19.62 -11.66
CA GLU A 57 -8.70 -18.35 -12.30
C GLU A 57 -10.21 -18.09 -12.28
N ASN A 58 -11.02 -19.14 -12.42
CA ASN A 58 -12.47 -19.00 -12.48
C ASN A 58 -13.13 -18.45 -11.21
N TYR A 59 -12.41 -18.38 -10.10
CA TYR A 59 -12.91 -17.76 -8.86
C TYR A 59 -12.49 -16.30 -8.73
N LEU A 60 -11.78 -15.78 -9.72
CA LEU A 60 -11.20 -14.43 -9.69
C LEU A 60 -11.90 -13.53 -10.70
N LYS A 61 -11.84 -12.25 -10.42
CA LYS A 61 -12.27 -11.22 -11.36
C LYS A 61 -11.29 -10.06 -11.27
N PRO A 62 -11.16 -9.25 -12.32
CA PRO A 62 -10.33 -8.06 -12.23
C PRO A 62 -10.79 -7.16 -11.08
N ALA A 63 -9.84 -6.72 -10.25
CA ALA A 63 -10.14 -5.80 -9.16
C ALA A 63 -10.06 -4.37 -9.65
N THR A 64 -10.97 -3.53 -9.17
CA THR A 64 -10.87 -2.09 -9.39
C THR A 64 -9.77 -1.53 -8.50
N LEU A 65 -9.28 -0.34 -8.85
CA LEU A 65 -8.30 0.35 -8.03
C LEU A 65 -8.83 0.57 -6.60
N ALA A 66 -10.09 0.98 -6.48
CA ALA A 66 -10.70 1.21 -5.18
C ALA A 66 -10.76 -0.07 -4.33
N GLU A 67 -11.08 -1.21 -4.94
CA GLU A 67 -11.11 -2.51 -4.26
C GLU A 67 -9.71 -2.91 -3.79
N THR A 68 -8.71 -2.69 -4.63
CA THR A 68 -7.32 -3.00 -4.29
C THR A 68 -6.83 -2.15 -3.12
N VAL A 69 -7.09 -0.86 -3.16
CA VAL A 69 -6.71 0.05 -2.07
C VAL A 69 -7.42 -0.32 -0.77
N ALA A 70 -8.73 -0.58 -0.84
CA ALA A 70 -9.51 -0.95 0.35
C ALA A 70 -8.99 -2.24 0.98
N SER A 71 -8.64 -3.23 0.17
CA SER A 71 -8.09 -4.49 0.65
C SER A 71 -6.74 -4.29 1.35
N GLU A 72 -5.90 -3.46 0.79
CA GLU A 72 -4.58 -3.18 1.38
C GLU A 72 -4.70 -2.39 2.68
N LEU A 73 -5.60 -1.42 2.74
CA LEU A 73 -5.85 -0.67 3.97
C LEU A 73 -6.35 -1.58 5.09
N ALA A 74 -7.23 -2.53 4.76
CA ALA A 74 -7.71 -3.51 5.73
C ALA A 74 -6.59 -4.43 6.21
N LEU A 75 -5.69 -4.82 5.31
CA LEU A 75 -4.56 -5.69 5.63
C LEU A 75 -3.60 -5.03 6.62
N TYR A 76 -3.16 -3.82 6.31
CA TYR A 76 -2.18 -3.11 7.15
C TYR A 76 -2.79 -2.42 8.36
N GLY A 77 -4.10 -2.24 8.36
CA GLY A 77 -4.78 -1.59 9.48
C GLY A 77 -4.65 -0.08 9.45
N SER A 78 -5.37 0.56 8.53
CA SER A 78 -5.41 2.02 8.49
C SER A 78 -6.07 2.56 9.77
N LYS A 79 -5.66 3.73 10.18
CA LYS A 79 -6.19 4.40 11.36
C LYS A 79 -6.48 5.86 11.08
N ASP A 80 -7.43 6.41 11.79
CA ASP A 80 -7.72 7.84 11.72
C ASP A 80 -6.51 8.62 12.22
N ALA A 81 -6.22 9.71 11.55
CA ALA A 81 -5.15 10.61 11.91
C ALA A 81 -5.69 12.03 12.00
N ASN A 82 -4.97 12.85 12.71
CA ASN A 82 -5.38 14.24 12.92
C ASN A 82 -4.14 15.07 13.18
N TYR A 83 -3.35 15.27 12.14
CA TYR A 83 -2.16 16.11 12.23
C TYR A 83 -1.83 16.72 10.88
N SER A 84 -1.02 17.76 10.90
CA SER A 84 -0.53 18.40 9.67
C SER A 84 0.96 18.18 9.53
N ILE A 85 1.40 18.05 8.29
CA ILE A 85 2.81 18.04 7.96
C ILE A 85 3.10 19.28 7.08
N THR A 86 4.34 19.73 7.13
CA THR A 86 4.84 20.73 6.19
C THR A 86 5.73 20.01 5.19
N VAL A 87 5.44 20.18 3.92
CA VAL A 87 6.22 19.53 2.87
C VAL A 87 7.65 20.06 2.87
N ASN A 88 8.60 19.14 2.90
CA ASN A 88 10.03 19.43 2.89
C ASN A 88 10.75 18.33 2.11
N ALA A 89 10.38 18.18 0.86
CA ALA A 89 10.92 17.14 -0.01
C ALA A 89 12.38 17.42 -0.37
N LYS A 90 13.12 16.36 -0.52
CA LYS A 90 14.57 16.41 -0.62
C LYS A 90 15.12 16.92 -1.94
N GLU A 91 14.70 16.33 -3.03
CA GLU A 91 15.33 16.57 -4.32
C GLU A 91 14.66 17.66 -5.15
N ASP A 92 13.39 17.51 -5.39
CA ASP A 92 12.68 18.39 -6.31
C ASP A 92 11.96 19.54 -5.61
N GLY A 93 11.98 19.54 -4.29
CA GLY A 93 11.22 20.53 -3.54
C GLY A 93 9.72 20.38 -3.66
N SER A 94 9.26 19.19 -4.05
CA SER A 94 7.82 18.91 -4.20
C SER A 94 7.53 17.42 -4.04
N VAL A 95 6.27 17.09 -3.77
CA VAL A 95 5.80 15.70 -3.71
C VAL A 95 4.55 15.52 -4.55
N CYS A 96 4.23 14.26 -4.81
CA CYS A 96 3.00 13.88 -5.51
C CYS A 96 2.06 13.14 -4.56
N LEU A 97 0.78 13.27 -4.82
CA LEU A 97 -0.24 12.43 -4.19
C LEU A 97 -0.49 11.21 -5.07
N TYR A 98 -0.67 10.07 -4.44
CA TYR A 98 -0.90 8.80 -5.10
C TYR A 98 -2.33 8.31 -4.88
N LYS A 99 -2.80 7.45 -5.77
CA LYS A 99 -4.17 6.92 -5.73
C LYS A 99 -4.39 5.93 -4.59
N GLY A 100 -3.34 5.46 -3.96
CA GLY A 100 -3.37 4.56 -2.84
C GLY A 100 -2.06 4.68 -2.05
N PRO A 101 -1.94 3.95 -0.93
CA PRO A 101 -0.76 4.06 -0.07
C PRO A 101 0.44 3.29 -0.63
N GLY A 102 0.97 3.77 -1.74
CA GLY A 102 2.14 3.21 -2.40
C GLY A 102 2.32 3.77 -3.80
N LYS A 103 3.56 3.85 -4.25
CA LYS A 103 3.89 4.37 -5.59
C LYS A 103 3.33 3.49 -6.71
N LYS A 104 3.09 2.22 -6.42
CA LYS A 104 2.50 1.27 -7.39
C LYS A 104 1.10 1.66 -7.86
N TYR A 105 0.40 2.48 -7.09
CA TYR A 105 -0.96 2.93 -7.45
C TYR A 105 -0.98 4.07 -8.45
N GLY A 106 0.18 4.67 -8.74
CA GLY A 106 0.28 5.81 -9.63
C GLY A 106 -0.20 7.11 -9.00
N THR A 107 0.17 8.21 -9.62
CA THR A 107 -0.15 9.54 -9.11
C THR A 107 -1.56 9.97 -9.47
N VAL A 108 -2.14 10.80 -8.60
CA VAL A 108 -3.44 11.43 -8.85
C VAL A 108 -3.26 12.54 -9.88
N SER A 109 -4.19 12.63 -10.82
CA SER A 109 -4.16 13.71 -11.82
C SER A 109 -4.26 15.06 -11.12
N GLY A 110 -3.32 15.95 -11.40
CA GLY A 110 -3.23 17.25 -10.73
C GLY A 110 -2.70 17.19 -9.31
N GLY A 111 -2.27 16.01 -8.85
CA GLY A 111 -1.78 15.82 -7.48
C GLY A 111 -0.28 15.92 -7.30
N CYS A 112 0.45 16.26 -8.35
CA CYS A 112 1.89 16.49 -8.25
C CYS A 112 2.19 17.98 -8.09
N ASN A 113 3.44 18.28 -7.77
CA ASN A 113 3.93 19.65 -7.54
C ASN A 113 3.43 20.31 -6.26
N ILE A 114 3.21 19.52 -5.24
CA ILE A 114 2.94 20.04 -3.91
C ILE A 114 4.28 20.50 -3.34
N ALA A 115 4.47 21.80 -3.28
CA ALA A 115 5.77 22.40 -3.07
C ALA A 115 6.19 22.38 -1.59
N ASN A 116 7.50 22.48 -1.38
CA ASN A 116 8.04 22.70 -0.04
C ASN A 116 7.41 23.93 0.60
N GLY A 117 7.07 23.79 1.87
CA GLY A 117 6.40 24.84 2.62
C GLY A 117 4.89 24.71 2.67
N GLU A 118 4.30 23.93 1.78
CA GLU A 118 2.86 23.66 1.84
C GLU A 118 2.53 22.77 3.02
N LYS A 119 1.37 23.00 3.61
CA LYS A 119 0.89 22.16 4.71
C LYS A 119 -0.17 21.20 4.21
N LEU A 120 -0.03 19.95 4.62
CA LEU A 120 -0.99 18.91 4.30
C LEU A 120 -1.58 18.38 5.61
N TYR A 121 -2.90 18.34 5.67
CA TYR A 121 -3.60 17.75 6.80
C TYR A 121 -3.77 16.26 6.55
N ILE A 122 -3.30 15.44 7.46
CA ILE A 122 -3.38 13.98 7.36
C ILE A 122 -4.57 13.49 8.15
N ASP A 123 -5.55 12.94 7.45
CA ASP A 123 -6.78 12.45 8.04
C ASP A 123 -6.80 10.94 8.29
N THR A 124 -5.99 10.21 7.57
CA THR A 124 -5.87 8.76 7.69
C THR A 124 -4.41 8.37 7.51
N GLU A 125 -3.98 7.37 8.24
CA GLU A 125 -2.60 6.90 8.19
C GLU A 125 -2.58 5.38 8.10
N VAL A 126 -1.63 4.84 7.35
CA VAL A 126 -1.41 3.41 7.26
C VAL A 126 0.09 3.13 7.24
N ASP A 127 0.52 2.16 8.03
CA ASP A 127 1.90 1.69 8.05
C ASP A 127 1.98 0.47 7.14
N THR A 128 2.59 0.65 5.98
CA THR A 128 2.74 -0.42 4.99
C THR A 128 4.00 -1.26 5.23
N GLY A 129 4.68 -1.04 6.35
CA GLY A 129 5.91 -1.75 6.70
C GLY A 129 7.08 -1.31 5.85
N LYS A 130 7.47 -2.15 4.93
CA LYS A 130 8.63 -1.93 4.08
C LYS A 130 8.58 -0.63 3.26
N ASP A 131 7.39 -0.26 2.81
CA ASP A 131 7.20 0.94 2.00
C ASP A 131 6.91 2.19 2.84
N GLY A 132 6.92 2.04 4.15
CA GLY A 132 6.80 3.15 5.08
C GLY A 132 5.36 3.53 5.44
N ILE A 133 5.23 4.68 6.07
CA ILE A 133 3.95 5.21 6.52
C ILE A 133 3.40 6.16 5.48
N TRP A 134 2.15 5.93 5.09
CA TRP A 134 1.44 6.75 4.11
C TRP A 134 0.28 7.46 4.78
N GLY A 135 0.09 8.73 4.43
CA GLY A 135 -1.00 9.54 4.94
C GLY A 135 -1.95 9.96 3.82
N HIS A 136 -3.24 9.91 4.11
CA HIS A 136 -4.25 10.43 3.20
C HIS A 136 -4.47 11.90 3.47
N THR A 137 -4.56 12.70 2.43
CA THR A 137 -4.73 14.14 2.53
C THR A 137 -5.57 14.68 1.38
N GLU A 138 -6.13 15.87 1.60
CA GLU A 138 -6.76 16.63 0.54
C GLU A 138 -5.96 17.92 0.36
N ALA A 139 -5.57 18.22 -0.86
CA ALA A 139 -4.81 19.41 -1.21
C ALA A 139 -5.58 20.17 -2.31
N GLY A 140 -6.34 21.17 -1.92
CA GLY A 140 -7.22 21.90 -2.83
C GLY A 140 -8.33 20.97 -3.35
N ASP A 141 -8.39 20.81 -4.67
CA ASP A 141 -9.42 20.01 -5.32
C ASP A 141 -9.01 18.53 -5.51
N VAL A 142 -7.82 18.16 -5.08
CA VAL A 142 -7.32 16.80 -5.24
C VAL A 142 -7.13 16.13 -3.89
N SER A 143 -7.34 14.81 -3.86
CA SER A 143 -7.07 14.02 -2.67
C SER A 143 -6.24 12.81 -3.04
N GLY A 144 -5.48 12.30 -2.09
CA GLY A 144 -4.65 11.14 -2.34
C GLY A 144 -3.75 10.82 -1.16
N TRP A 145 -2.78 9.98 -1.43
CA TRP A 145 -1.87 9.46 -0.43
C TRP A 145 -0.45 9.98 -0.65
N VAL A 146 0.21 10.31 0.45
CA VAL A 146 1.58 10.81 0.42
C VAL A 146 2.43 9.97 1.36
N ASN A 147 3.65 9.69 0.95
CA ASN A 147 4.62 9.04 1.84
C ASN A 147 5.11 10.07 2.84
N ILE A 148 4.85 9.84 4.12
CA ILE A 148 5.13 10.81 5.18
C ILE A 148 6.64 11.09 5.28
N ALA A 149 7.46 10.06 5.25
CA ALA A 149 8.92 10.22 5.35
C ALA A 149 9.49 11.04 4.20
N GLU A 150 9.06 10.75 2.98
CA GLU A 150 9.51 11.52 1.81
C GLU A 150 9.04 12.97 1.86
N ALA A 151 7.78 13.17 2.22
CA ALA A 151 7.20 14.52 2.27
C ALA A 151 7.83 15.39 3.34
N THR A 152 8.25 14.80 4.44
CA THR A 152 8.84 15.54 5.56
C THR A 152 10.36 15.43 5.63
N ASN A 153 10.95 14.56 4.81
CA ASN A 153 12.39 14.28 4.83
C ASN A 153 12.87 13.82 6.21
N THR A 154 12.04 13.03 6.89
CA THR A 154 12.32 12.59 8.25
C THR A 154 13.26 11.39 8.36
N GLU A 155 13.53 10.71 7.27
CA GLU A 155 14.44 9.56 7.28
C GLU A 155 15.82 9.93 7.81
N GLU A 156 16.29 11.11 7.48
CA GLU A 156 17.56 11.61 7.97
C GLU A 156 17.41 12.36 9.28
N SER A 157 16.34 13.11 9.43
CA SER A 157 16.17 13.96 10.61
C SER A 157 15.90 13.16 11.88
N THR A 158 15.41 11.93 11.79
CA THR A 158 15.18 11.10 12.95
C THR A 158 16.47 10.84 13.75
N VAL A 159 17.58 10.68 13.05
CA VAL A 159 18.89 10.46 13.69
C VAL A 159 19.46 11.72 14.29
N GLU A 160 19.19 12.86 13.67
CA GLU A 160 19.78 14.15 14.05
C GLU A 160 19.03 14.87 15.15
N LEU A 161 17.75 14.66 15.27
CA LEU A 161 16.91 15.38 16.24
C LEU A 161 17.36 15.19 17.69
N VAL A 162 17.80 14.01 18.06
CA VAL A 162 18.21 13.74 19.43
C VAL A 162 19.46 14.54 19.82
N PRO A 163 20.52 14.56 19.01
CA PRO A 163 21.70 15.37 19.33
C PRO A 163 21.42 16.87 19.39
N GLU A 164 20.58 17.36 18.51
CA GLU A 164 20.22 18.78 18.50
C GLU A 164 19.46 19.19 19.75
N THR A 165 18.54 18.36 20.15
CA THR A 165 17.77 18.61 21.37
C THR A 165 18.67 18.66 22.58
N GLU A 166 19.65 17.80 22.65
CA GLU A 166 20.62 17.79 23.73
C GLU A 166 21.47 19.06 23.76
N LYS A 167 21.85 19.55 22.60
CA LYS A 167 22.62 20.79 22.52
C LYS A 167 21.83 21.97 23.01
N GLU A 168 20.59 22.05 22.66
CA GLU A 168 19.73 23.12 23.12
C GLU A 168 19.54 23.10 24.64
N ALA A 169 19.48 21.93 25.20
CA ALA A 169 19.35 21.78 26.63
C ALA A 169 20.59 22.26 27.40
N GLU A 170 21.74 22.21 26.80
CA GLU A 170 22.99 22.66 27.42
C GLU A 170 23.17 24.16 27.36
N ASP A 171 22.62 24.80 26.39
CA ASP A 171 22.69 26.22 26.20
C ASP A 171 21.76 26.98 27.15
#